data_d037fa0725dacf61cf2a02137fb08da9
#
_entry.id   d037fa0725dacf61cf2a02137fb08da9
#
_cell.length_a   1.000
_cell.length_b   1.000
_cell.length_c   1.000
_cell.angle_alpha   90.00
_cell.angle_beta   90.00
_cell.angle_gamma   90.00
#
_symmetry.space_group_name_H-M   'P 1'
#
loop_
_entity.id
_entity.type
_entity.pdbx_description
1 polymer ?
#
loop_
_entity_poly.entity_id
_entity_poly.type
_entity_poly.pdbx_seq_one_letter_code
_entity_poly.pdbx_strand_id
1 'polypeptide(L)'
;LMAIAVWYILSRTAFGRHVYAVGDDPEAARLAGINTRNTLIGVYTLAGFICAVAGWVTIGRIGAASPLAGGNANLDAITAVVIGGTSLFGGRGTIIGTLFGALIVGVFRNGLALAGVDSLWQEFTVGILILLAVSIDQWIRKIAA
;
A
#
# COMPACT_ATOMS: atom_id res chain seq x y z
N LEU A 1 -7.45 -14.59 -1.13
CA LEU A 1 -8.80 -14.27 -1.60
C LEU A 1 -9.03 -12.76 -1.68
N MET A 2 -8.78 -12.00 -0.61
CA MET A 2 -8.96 -10.54 -0.57
C MET A 2 -8.18 -9.81 -1.67
N ALA A 3 -6.89 -10.14 -1.86
CA ALA A 3 -6.06 -9.54 -2.89
C ALA A 3 -6.59 -9.80 -4.31
N ILE A 4 -7.14 -10.99 -4.56
CA ILE A 4 -7.75 -11.34 -5.85
C ILE A 4 -9.02 -10.50 -6.08
N ALA A 5 -9.85 -10.33 -5.05
CA ALA A 5 -11.05 -9.50 -5.14
C ALA A 5 -10.70 -8.04 -5.43
N VAL A 6 -9.74 -7.46 -4.71
CA VAL A 6 -9.28 -6.08 -4.93
C VAL A 6 -8.62 -5.94 -6.31
N TRP A 7 -7.81 -6.89 -6.73
CA TRP A 7 -7.24 -6.91 -8.07
C TRP A 7 -8.33 -6.90 -9.16
N TYR A 8 -9.35 -7.74 -9.01
CA TYR A 8 -10.47 -7.78 -9.94
C TYR A 8 -11.22 -6.45 -9.99
N ILE A 9 -11.53 -5.87 -8.82
CA ILE A 9 -12.22 -4.57 -8.72
C ILE A 9 -11.39 -3.48 -9.41
N LEU A 10 -10.10 -3.38 -9.15
CA LEU A 10 -9.25 -2.33 -9.71
C LEU A 10 -8.92 -2.54 -11.19
N SER A 11 -8.75 -3.78 -11.66
CA SER A 11 -8.31 -4.05 -13.03
C SER A 11 -9.47 -4.27 -14.02
N ARG A 12 -10.64 -4.71 -13.54
CA ARG A 12 -11.74 -5.15 -14.41
C ARG A 12 -13.01 -4.32 -14.31
N THR A 13 -13.12 -3.36 -13.38
CA THR A 13 -14.34 -2.55 -13.22
C THR A 13 -14.14 -1.10 -13.64
N ALA A 14 -15.27 -0.41 -13.90
CA ALA A 14 -15.29 1.04 -14.15
C ALA A 14 -14.78 1.81 -12.92
N PHE A 15 -15.06 1.32 -11.71
CA PHE A 15 -14.58 1.91 -10.47
C PHE A 15 -13.05 1.99 -10.43
N GLY A 16 -12.35 0.91 -10.80
CA GLY A 16 -10.89 0.91 -10.86
C GLY A 16 -10.33 1.95 -11.83
N ARG A 17 -10.93 2.09 -13.02
CA ARG A 17 -10.53 3.14 -13.98
C ARG A 17 -10.71 4.54 -13.40
N HIS A 18 -11.81 4.79 -12.69
CA HIS A 18 -12.05 6.07 -12.02
C HIS A 18 -11.02 6.32 -10.90
N VAL A 19 -10.65 5.27 -10.14
CA VAL A 19 -9.64 5.36 -9.08
C VAL A 19 -8.29 5.80 -9.65
N TYR A 20 -7.83 5.18 -10.75
CA TYR A 20 -6.58 5.56 -11.40
C TYR A 20 -6.65 6.97 -12.00
N ALA A 21 -7.74 7.34 -12.66
CA ALA A 21 -7.91 8.66 -13.24
C ALA A 21 -7.92 9.76 -12.17
N VAL A 22 -8.66 9.56 -11.07
CA VAL A 22 -8.70 10.52 -9.94
C VAL A 22 -7.35 10.57 -9.22
N GLY A 23 -6.61 9.45 -9.17
CA GLY A 23 -5.29 9.40 -8.57
C GLY A 23 -4.22 10.12 -9.41
N ASP A 24 -4.37 10.15 -10.73
CA ASP A 24 -3.43 10.83 -11.65
C ASP A 24 -3.65 12.35 -11.65
N ASP A 25 -4.85 12.77 -11.96
CA ASP A 25 -5.27 14.19 -11.92
C ASP A 25 -6.76 14.31 -11.53
N PRO A 26 -7.05 14.74 -10.29
CA PRO A 26 -8.43 14.90 -9.82
C PRO A 26 -9.23 15.96 -10.59
N GLU A 27 -8.56 17.03 -11.09
CA GLU A 27 -9.22 18.09 -11.84
C GLU A 27 -9.57 17.62 -13.26
N ALA A 28 -8.64 17.00 -13.96
CA ALA A 28 -8.88 16.41 -15.27
C ALA A 28 -9.96 15.33 -15.20
N ALA A 29 -9.95 14.48 -14.18
CA ALA A 29 -10.98 13.47 -13.95
C ALA A 29 -12.38 14.10 -13.78
N ARG A 30 -12.48 15.21 -13.03
CA ARG A 30 -13.73 15.95 -12.85
C ARG A 30 -14.23 16.57 -14.16
N LEU A 31 -13.34 17.14 -14.94
CA LEU A 31 -13.68 17.70 -16.27
C LEU A 31 -14.14 16.61 -17.25
N ALA A 32 -13.63 15.39 -17.10
CA ALA A 32 -14.07 14.20 -17.84
C ALA A 32 -15.42 13.62 -17.33
N GLY A 33 -16.08 14.27 -16.36
CA GLY A 33 -17.37 13.84 -15.82
C GLY A 33 -17.31 12.78 -14.71
N ILE A 34 -16.11 12.48 -14.19
CA ILE A 34 -15.96 11.54 -13.08
C ILE A 34 -16.28 12.24 -11.76
N ASN A 35 -17.16 11.64 -10.96
CA ASN A 35 -17.46 12.14 -9.63
C ASN A 35 -16.34 11.75 -8.66
N THR A 36 -15.37 12.65 -8.50
CA THR A 36 -14.18 12.45 -7.66
C THR A 36 -14.53 12.16 -6.20
N ARG A 37 -15.56 12.85 -5.66
CA ARG A 37 -16.01 12.65 -4.27
C ARG A 37 -16.51 11.22 -4.04
N ASN A 38 -17.36 10.72 -4.91
CA ASN A 38 -17.93 9.37 -4.77
C ASN A 38 -16.83 8.30 -4.97
N THR A 39 -15.90 8.54 -5.87
CA THR A 39 -14.74 7.66 -6.07
C THR A 39 -13.87 7.59 -4.82
N LEU A 40 -13.56 8.73 -4.18
CA LEU A 40 -12.78 8.77 -2.93
C LEU A 40 -13.52 8.07 -1.78
N ILE A 41 -14.83 8.32 -1.62
CA ILE A 41 -15.63 7.62 -0.61
C ILE A 41 -15.55 6.11 -0.82
N GLY A 42 -15.67 5.64 -2.05
CA GLY A 42 -15.57 4.22 -2.38
C GLY A 42 -14.19 3.64 -2.04
N VAL A 43 -13.11 4.36 -2.35
CA VAL A 43 -11.74 3.95 -2.03
C VAL A 43 -11.53 3.83 -0.52
N TYR A 44 -11.93 4.86 0.25
CA TYR A 44 -11.78 4.83 1.71
C TYR A 44 -12.66 3.77 2.37
N THR A 45 -13.87 3.54 1.85
CA THR A 45 -14.74 2.45 2.33
C THR A 45 -14.10 1.09 2.10
N LEU A 46 -13.56 0.86 0.90
CA LEU A 46 -12.86 -0.39 0.57
C LEU A 46 -11.61 -0.57 1.44
N ALA A 47 -10.81 0.49 1.63
CA ALA A 47 -9.65 0.47 2.50
C ALA A 47 -10.03 0.15 3.95
N GLY A 48 -11.07 0.80 4.49
CA GLY A 48 -11.60 0.52 5.83
C GLY A 48 -12.04 -0.93 6.01
N PHE A 49 -12.70 -1.49 5.00
CA PHE A 49 -13.10 -2.89 5.00
C PHE A 49 -11.88 -3.83 5.03
N ILE A 50 -10.85 -3.55 4.22
CA ILE A 50 -9.60 -4.32 4.22
C ILE A 50 -8.92 -4.25 5.58
N CYS A 51 -8.84 -3.05 6.18
CA CYS A 51 -8.26 -2.87 7.51
C CYS A 51 -9.04 -3.63 8.59
N ALA A 52 -10.37 -3.66 8.53
CA ALA A 52 -11.21 -4.41 9.47
C ALA A 52 -10.93 -5.92 9.40
N VAL A 53 -10.83 -6.47 8.19
CA VAL A 53 -10.47 -7.89 7.99
C VAL A 53 -9.05 -8.18 8.47
N ALA A 54 -8.09 -7.29 8.20
CA ALA A 54 -6.72 -7.42 8.69
C ALA A 54 -6.67 -7.41 10.23
N GLY A 55 -7.44 -6.52 10.86
CA GLY A 55 -7.58 -6.47 12.31
C GLY A 55 -8.14 -7.79 12.88
N TRP A 56 -9.15 -8.36 12.26
CA TRP A 56 -9.73 -9.65 12.65
C TRP A 56 -8.72 -10.79 12.58
N VAL A 57 -7.97 -10.85 11.46
CA VAL A 57 -6.90 -11.85 11.30
C VAL A 57 -5.81 -11.67 12.37
N THR A 58 -5.45 -10.43 12.68
CA THR A 58 -4.44 -10.12 13.70
C THR A 58 -4.90 -10.56 15.10
N ILE A 59 -6.16 -10.29 15.48
CA ILE A 59 -6.75 -10.74 16.75
C ILE A 59 -6.77 -12.28 16.81
N GLY A 60 -7.17 -12.93 15.72
CA GLY A 60 -7.19 -14.40 15.64
C GLY A 60 -5.80 -15.03 15.80
N ARG A 61 -4.75 -14.33 15.33
CA ARG A 61 -3.36 -14.81 15.45
C ARG A 61 -2.77 -14.60 16.85
N ILE A 62 -3.06 -13.47 17.48
CA ILE A 62 -2.50 -13.08 18.79
C ILE A 62 -3.34 -13.65 19.93
N GLY A 63 -4.62 -13.95 19.69
CA GLY A 63 -5.58 -14.40 20.71
C GLY A 63 -6.07 -13.29 21.63
N ALA A 64 -5.66 -12.05 21.43
CA ALA A 64 -6.07 -10.89 22.22
C ALA A 64 -6.11 -9.62 21.38
N ALA A 65 -7.01 -8.69 21.73
CA ALA A 65 -7.03 -7.35 21.19
C ALA A 65 -6.01 -6.50 21.96
N SER A 66 -4.92 -6.08 21.29
CA SER A 66 -3.92 -5.21 21.88
C SER A 66 -3.93 -3.85 21.15
N PRO A 67 -4.02 -2.72 21.86
CA PRO A 67 -3.91 -1.39 21.25
C PRO A 67 -2.57 -1.13 20.57
N LEU A 68 -1.53 -1.86 20.96
CA LEU A 68 -0.18 -1.76 20.37
C LEU A 68 0.03 -2.71 19.19
N ALA A 69 -0.94 -3.60 18.91
CA ALA A 69 -0.83 -4.49 17.75
C ALA A 69 -0.86 -3.67 16.46
N GLY A 70 0.19 -3.80 15.66
CA GLY A 70 0.27 -3.11 14.38
C GLY A 70 0.78 -1.65 14.45
N GLY A 71 1.43 -1.23 15.54
CA GLY A 71 2.00 0.12 15.66
C GLY A 71 2.85 0.55 14.46
N ASN A 72 3.62 -0.37 13.88
CA ASN A 72 4.46 -0.12 12.72
C ASN A 72 3.83 -0.54 11.37
N ALA A 73 2.58 -1.02 11.39
CA ALA A 73 1.91 -1.51 10.19
C ALA A 73 1.78 -0.44 9.09
N ASN A 74 1.66 0.83 9.45
CA ASN A 74 1.61 1.94 8.50
C ASN A 74 2.92 2.06 7.71
N LEU A 75 4.08 2.02 8.39
CA LEU A 75 5.39 2.09 7.73
C LEU A 75 5.64 0.87 6.86
N ASP A 76 5.26 -0.30 7.33
CA ASP A 76 5.38 -1.54 6.56
C ASP A 76 4.50 -1.52 5.32
N ALA A 77 3.27 -1.03 5.43
CA ALA A 77 2.35 -0.91 4.31
C ALA A 77 2.88 0.08 3.26
N ILE A 78 3.38 1.25 3.68
CA ILE A 78 3.99 2.23 2.78
C ILE A 78 5.20 1.62 2.08
N THR A 79 6.08 0.96 2.83
CA THR A 79 7.27 0.30 2.28
C THR A 79 6.89 -0.76 1.24
N ALA A 80 5.92 -1.63 1.57
CA ALA A 80 5.44 -2.68 0.68
C ALA A 80 4.87 -2.12 -0.62
N VAL A 81 4.07 -1.06 -0.53
CA VAL A 81 3.44 -0.41 -1.68
C VAL A 81 4.50 0.25 -2.58
N VAL A 82 5.49 0.93 -2.00
CA VAL A 82 6.55 1.62 -2.76
C VAL A 82 7.51 0.62 -3.40
N ILE A 83 7.99 -0.39 -2.66
CA ILE A 83 8.82 -1.48 -3.21
C ILE A 83 8.04 -2.23 -4.30
N GLY A 84 6.73 -2.38 -4.14
CA GLY A 84 5.83 -2.96 -5.13
C GLY A 84 5.61 -2.12 -6.39
N GLY A 85 6.24 -0.93 -6.49
CA GLY A 85 6.18 -0.06 -7.66
C GLY A 85 4.87 0.73 -7.79
N THR A 86 4.13 0.88 -6.69
CA THR A 86 2.96 1.76 -6.64
C THR A 86 3.41 3.18 -6.30
N SER A 87 2.97 4.15 -7.11
CA SER A 87 3.33 5.55 -6.91
C SER A 87 2.66 6.13 -5.66
N LEU A 88 3.45 6.80 -4.83
CA LEU A 88 2.95 7.58 -3.69
C LEU A 88 2.18 8.84 -4.11
N PHE A 89 2.42 9.34 -5.34
CA PHE A 89 1.77 10.52 -5.88
C PHE A 89 0.48 10.22 -6.64
N GLY A 90 0.09 8.94 -6.70
CA GLY A 90 -1.15 8.50 -7.33
C GLY A 90 -1.00 8.07 -8.80
N GLY A 91 -2.11 7.71 -9.42
CA GLY A 91 -2.25 7.39 -10.83
C GLY A 91 -1.66 6.05 -11.30
N ARG A 92 -0.69 5.48 -10.59
CA ARG A 92 0.04 4.27 -11.01
C ARG A 92 0.26 3.31 -9.87
N GLY A 93 0.05 2.02 -10.15
CA GLY A 93 0.30 0.94 -9.21
C GLY A 93 -0.38 -0.36 -9.62
N THR A 94 0.07 -1.46 -9.05
CA THR A 94 -0.53 -2.76 -9.28
C THR A 94 -0.66 -3.55 -7.97
N ILE A 95 -1.76 -4.28 -7.83
CA ILE A 95 -1.96 -5.14 -6.65
C ILE A 95 -0.91 -6.26 -6.60
N ILE A 96 -0.52 -6.79 -7.75
CA ILE A 96 0.50 -7.83 -7.85
C ILE A 96 1.84 -7.30 -7.34
N GLY A 97 2.24 -6.09 -7.76
CA GLY A 97 3.44 -5.42 -7.26
C GLY A 97 3.39 -5.22 -5.75
N THR A 98 2.28 -4.72 -5.21
CA THR A 98 2.09 -4.53 -3.77
C THR A 98 2.19 -5.85 -2.99
N LEU A 99 1.68 -6.97 -3.53
CA LEU A 99 1.82 -8.29 -2.90
C LEU A 99 3.28 -8.74 -2.84
N PHE A 100 4.04 -8.59 -3.93
CA PHE A 100 5.47 -8.88 -3.92
C PHE A 100 6.24 -7.96 -2.96
N GLY A 101 5.90 -6.66 -2.93
CA GLY A 101 6.46 -5.73 -1.97
C GLY A 101 6.20 -6.14 -0.52
N ALA A 102 4.98 -6.55 -0.20
CA ALA A 102 4.63 -7.04 1.13
C ALA A 102 5.39 -8.32 1.51
N LEU A 103 5.58 -9.25 0.56
CA LEU A 103 6.40 -10.44 0.77
C LEU A 103 7.86 -10.08 1.04
N ILE A 104 8.43 -9.17 0.27
CA ILE A 104 9.82 -8.70 0.45
C ILE A 104 10.00 -8.11 1.84
N VAL A 105 9.12 -7.18 2.24
CA VAL A 105 9.17 -6.55 3.58
C VAL A 105 9.02 -7.58 4.68
N GLY A 106 8.08 -8.52 4.54
CA GLY A 106 7.85 -9.58 5.53
C GLY A 106 9.04 -10.51 5.68
N VAL A 107 9.62 -10.97 4.57
CA VAL A 107 10.82 -11.84 4.59
C VAL A 107 12.01 -11.08 5.18
N PHE A 108 12.20 -9.82 4.80
CA PHE A 108 13.29 -9.00 5.29
C PHE A 108 13.21 -8.77 6.80
N ARG A 109 12.02 -8.38 7.33
CA ARG A 109 11.81 -8.23 8.78
C ARG A 109 12.02 -9.52 9.53
N ASN A 110 11.47 -10.62 9.02
CA ASN A 110 11.65 -11.92 9.65
C ASN A 110 13.14 -12.36 9.66
N GLY A 111 13.85 -12.10 8.57
CA GLY A 111 15.28 -12.35 8.47
C GLY A 111 16.11 -11.56 9.49
N LEU A 112 15.83 -10.26 9.65
CA LEU A 112 16.49 -9.42 10.65
C LEU A 112 16.16 -9.86 12.09
N ALA A 113 14.92 -10.26 12.36
CA ALA A 113 14.52 -10.77 13.66
C ALA A 113 15.23 -12.08 13.99
N LEU A 114 15.37 -13.01 13.04
CA LEU A 114 16.09 -14.26 13.20
C LEU A 114 17.62 -14.05 13.37
N ALA A 115 18.16 -13.00 12.76
CA ALA A 115 19.55 -12.60 12.93
C ALA A 115 19.83 -11.94 14.30
N GLY A 116 18.81 -11.77 15.14
CA GLY A 116 18.95 -11.16 16.47
C GLY A 116 19.14 -9.64 16.43
N VAL A 117 18.80 -8.99 15.33
CA VAL A 117 18.90 -7.52 15.19
C VAL A 117 17.82 -6.85 16.05
N ASP A 118 18.22 -5.88 16.85
CA ASP A 118 17.32 -5.10 17.70
C ASP A 118 16.22 -4.40 16.89
N SER A 119 15.02 -4.29 17.47
CA SER A 119 13.84 -3.69 16.85
C SER A 119 14.11 -2.27 16.33
N LEU A 120 14.88 -1.46 17.04
CA LEU A 120 15.24 -0.11 16.63
C LEU A 120 16.03 -0.10 15.31
N TRP A 121 16.98 -1.02 15.17
CA TRP A 121 17.75 -1.16 13.93
C TRP A 121 16.92 -1.69 12.77
N GLN A 122 15.95 -2.55 13.06
CA GLN A 122 14.98 -3.00 12.05
C GLN A 122 14.16 -1.82 11.51
N GLU A 123 13.63 -0.97 12.39
CA GLU A 123 12.86 0.22 11.99
C GLU A 123 13.71 1.22 11.21
N PHE A 124 14.94 1.46 11.66
CA PHE A 124 15.89 2.33 10.96
C PHE A 124 16.17 1.83 9.54
N THR A 125 16.38 0.54 9.37
CA THR A 125 16.64 -0.08 8.06
C THR A 125 15.43 0.02 7.14
N VAL A 126 14.22 -0.19 7.66
CA VAL A 126 12.96 0.00 6.90
C VAL A 126 12.82 1.47 6.48
N GLY A 127 13.15 2.42 7.35
CA GLY A 127 13.15 3.85 7.01
C GLY A 127 14.10 4.18 5.86
N ILE A 128 15.31 3.64 5.85
CA ILE A 128 16.28 3.81 4.75
C ILE A 128 15.72 3.21 3.45
N LEU A 129 15.14 2.01 3.51
CA LEU A 129 14.53 1.38 2.33
C LEU A 129 13.42 2.23 1.72
N ILE A 130 12.58 2.86 2.54
CA ILE A 130 11.53 3.78 2.07
C ILE A 130 12.17 4.97 1.35
N LEU A 131 13.17 5.61 1.95
CA LEU A 131 13.85 6.76 1.35
C LEU A 131 14.50 6.42 0.02
N LEU A 132 15.16 5.27 -0.08
CA LEU A 132 15.76 4.79 -1.33
C LEU A 132 14.70 4.53 -2.39
N ALA A 133 13.63 3.82 -2.03
CA ALA A 133 12.55 3.49 -2.97
C ALA A 133 11.84 4.74 -3.50
N VAL A 134 11.53 5.72 -2.64
CA VAL A 134 10.93 7.01 -3.04
C VAL A 134 11.89 7.82 -3.91
N SER A 135 13.18 7.84 -3.56
CA SER A 135 14.20 8.56 -4.36
C SER A 135 14.33 7.98 -5.76
N ILE A 136 14.29 6.67 -5.90
CA ILE A 136 14.33 5.96 -7.18
C ILE A 136 13.06 6.27 -7.99
N ASP A 137 11.88 6.24 -7.37
CA ASP A 137 10.61 6.56 -8.05
C ASP A 137 10.62 8.00 -8.59
N GLN A 138 11.08 8.96 -7.79
CA GLN A 138 11.21 10.35 -8.22
C GLN A 138 12.24 10.52 -9.35
N TRP A 139 13.35 9.79 -9.29
CA TRP A 139 14.38 9.87 -10.31
C TRP A 139 13.90 9.32 -11.66
N ILE A 140 13.21 8.17 -11.63
CA ILE A 140 12.60 7.57 -12.82
C ILE A 140 11.58 8.52 -13.43
N ARG A 141 10.77 9.19 -12.63
CA ARG A 141 9.78 10.18 -13.11
C ARG A 141 10.43 11.37 -13.80
N LYS A 142 11.55 11.87 -13.28
CA LYS A 142 12.28 12.97 -13.90
C LYS A 142 12.88 12.62 -15.28
N ILE A 143 13.23 11.35 -15.48
CA ILE A 143 13.78 10.88 -16.76
C ILE A 143 12.67 10.59 -17.79
N ALA A 144 11.47 10.22 -17.31
CA ALA A 144 10.33 9.86 -18.15
C ALA A 144 9.41 11.05 -18.52
N ALA A 145 9.66 12.25 -17.99
CA ALA A 145 9.02 13.53 -18.33
C ALA A 145 9.87 14.33 -19.30
#